data_ddb9a646edefb594e1926d84a25ca489
#
_entry.id   ddb9a646edefb594e1926d84a25ca489
#
_cell.length_a   1.000
_cell.length_b   1.000
_cell.length_c   1.000
_cell.angle_alpha   90.00
_cell.angle_beta   90.00
_cell.angle_gamma   90.00
#
_symmetry.space_group_name_H-M   'P 1'
#
loop_
_entity.id
_entity.type
_entity.pdbx_description
1 polymer ?
#
loop_
_entity_poly.entity_id
_entity_poly.type
_entity_poly.pdbx_seq_one_letter_code
_entity_poly.pdbx_strand_id
1 'polypeptide(L)'
;MAEILDSLLDLLGETPVLRLSRLSKAYGCVTPILAKLECLSPGGSVKDRSAAAMIKAALARGELSPGSTVVGASAGNAGLSLATVCAALGLPCVIVLPDTVDALRIAHLKRYGAEVIAVPADTCASVVESLKKTRIKVFVADQFTDEENPAAHHQTGAELLRQVGQIDYLVAGVGSGGTLTGCAEQVKMHCPDCRVIAVEPFASPVLSGGFPGGHPLSGIGPGFVPQVLNTYILDEVIKVKTPDALRLTADLARMEGLLCGPSSGAALAAAVSVARRSEAAGKAVVTVLPDMGERYLNEDF
;
A
#
# COMPACT_ATOMS: atom_id res chain seq x y z
N MET A 1 24.79 -17.61 7.07
CA MET A 1 25.74 -16.46 7.11
C MET A 1 24.94 -15.24 6.73
N ALA A 2 25.15 -14.10 7.37
CA ALA A 2 24.53 -12.86 6.93
C ALA A 2 25.05 -12.54 5.52
N GLU A 3 24.13 -12.36 4.59
CA GLU A 3 24.46 -12.00 3.21
C GLU A 3 24.77 -10.50 3.15
N ILE A 4 25.84 -10.14 2.45
CA ILE A 4 26.14 -8.73 2.17
C ILE A 4 25.34 -8.38 0.92
N LEU A 5 24.48 -7.37 1.02
CA LEU A 5 23.61 -6.90 -0.06
C LEU A 5 24.26 -5.71 -0.77
N ASP A 6 24.13 -5.63 -2.08
CA ASP A 6 24.72 -4.56 -2.89
C ASP A 6 23.77 -3.38 -3.06
N SER A 7 22.47 -3.59 -2.85
CA SER A 7 21.45 -2.55 -3.03
C SER A 7 20.36 -2.62 -1.94
N LEU A 8 19.81 -1.47 -1.57
CA LEU A 8 18.60 -1.40 -0.75
C LEU A 8 17.45 -2.22 -1.37
N LEU A 9 17.41 -2.34 -2.69
CA LEU A 9 16.36 -3.06 -3.41
C LEU A 9 16.44 -4.58 -3.24
N ASP A 10 17.56 -5.10 -2.75
CA ASP A 10 17.73 -6.52 -2.42
C ASP A 10 17.05 -6.90 -1.09
N LEU A 11 16.65 -5.88 -0.30
CA LEU A 11 15.83 -6.05 0.91
C LEU A 11 14.33 -6.10 0.62
N LEU A 12 13.91 -5.88 -0.64
CA LEU A 12 12.49 -5.90 -0.97
C LEU A 12 11.93 -7.30 -0.91
N GLY A 13 10.82 -7.44 -0.21
CA GLY A 13 10.17 -8.73 -0.01
C GLY A 13 10.53 -9.39 1.32
N GLU A 14 10.15 -10.65 1.47
CA GLU A 14 10.37 -11.50 2.65
C GLU A 14 9.92 -10.85 3.97
N THR A 15 8.96 -9.92 3.91
CA THR A 15 8.39 -9.31 5.12
C THR A 15 7.69 -10.38 5.97
N PRO A 16 7.78 -10.32 7.31
CA PRO A 16 7.20 -11.36 8.16
C PRO A 16 5.68 -11.28 8.26
N VAL A 17 5.07 -12.39 8.67
CA VAL A 17 3.69 -12.46 9.15
C VAL A 17 3.70 -12.54 10.66
N LEU A 18 2.96 -11.66 11.33
CA LEU A 18 2.77 -11.65 12.77
C LEU A 18 1.35 -12.10 13.13
N ARG A 19 1.25 -12.98 14.13
CA ARG A 19 -0.02 -13.35 14.76
C ARG A 19 -0.40 -12.31 15.81
N LEU A 20 -1.49 -11.57 15.58
CA LEU A 20 -1.98 -10.53 16.50
C LEU A 20 -2.80 -11.17 17.63
N SER A 21 -2.15 -11.91 18.52
CA SER A 21 -2.83 -12.75 19.53
C SER A 21 -3.53 -11.94 20.60
N ARG A 22 -2.88 -10.87 21.12
CA ARG A 22 -3.44 -10.05 22.19
C ARG A 22 -4.63 -9.24 21.69
N LEU A 23 -4.49 -8.63 20.52
CA LEU A 23 -5.53 -7.84 19.87
C LEU A 23 -6.73 -8.73 19.52
N SER A 24 -6.49 -9.87 18.86
CA SER A 24 -7.57 -10.80 18.47
C SER A 24 -8.37 -11.27 19.69
N LYS A 25 -7.70 -11.59 20.80
CA LYS A 25 -8.37 -11.95 22.07
C LYS A 25 -9.20 -10.80 22.64
N ALA A 26 -8.63 -9.59 22.68
CA ALA A 26 -9.31 -8.40 23.22
C ALA A 26 -10.58 -8.04 22.43
N TYR A 27 -10.56 -8.29 21.13
CA TYR A 27 -11.70 -8.03 20.24
C TYR A 27 -12.66 -9.21 20.09
N GLY A 28 -12.47 -10.31 20.83
CA GLY A 28 -13.37 -11.48 20.81
C GLY A 28 -13.38 -12.21 19.45
N CYS A 29 -12.24 -12.22 18.75
CA CYS A 29 -12.08 -13.00 17.53
C CYS A 29 -12.10 -14.51 17.84
N VAL A 30 -12.77 -15.29 16.99
CA VAL A 30 -12.83 -16.77 17.13
C VAL A 30 -11.60 -17.46 16.52
N THR A 31 -10.83 -16.71 15.75
CA THR A 31 -9.53 -17.11 15.20
C THR A 31 -8.55 -15.93 15.28
N PRO A 32 -7.25 -16.15 15.49
CA PRO A 32 -6.28 -15.06 15.51
C PRO A 32 -6.06 -14.47 14.11
N ILE A 33 -5.91 -13.15 14.04
CA ILE A 33 -5.58 -12.43 12.80
C ILE A 33 -4.08 -12.57 12.55
N LEU A 34 -3.74 -12.85 11.29
CA LEU A 34 -2.37 -12.91 10.75
C LEU A 34 -2.10 -11.65 9.96
N ALA A 35 -1.10 -10.88 10.35
CA ALA A 35 -0.77 -9.59 9.74
C ALA A 35 0.53 -9.68 8.94
N LYS A 36 0.48 -9.43 7.63
CA LYS A 36 1.66 -9.25 6.77
C LYS A 36 2.24 -7.87 7.00
N LEU A 37 3.46 -7.81 7.50
CA LEU A 37 4.11 -6.56 7.96
C LEU A 37 4.82 -5.84 6.81
N GLU A 38 4.07 -5.30 5.86
CA GLU A 38 4.63 -4.49 4.76
C GLU A 38 5.18 -3.14 5.22
N CYS A 39 4.81 -2.72 6.42
CA CYS A 39 5.43 -1.59 7.11
C CYS A 39 6.94 -1.76 7.35
N LEU A 40 7.46 -2.98 7.34
CA LEU A 40 8.89 -3.29 7.49
C LEU A 40 9.66 -3.29 6.15
N SER A 41 9.05 -2.90 5.05
CA SER A 41 9.76 -2.65 3.79
C SER A 41 10.83 -1.58 3.97
N PRO A 42 11.95 -1.61 3.20
CA PRO A 42 13.12 -0.74 3.44
C PRO A 42 12.81 0.76 3.41
N GLY A 43 11.91 1.23 2.55
CA GLY A 43 11.41 2.61 2.53
C GLY A 43 10.21 2.83 3.47
N GLY A 44 9.83 1.82 4.26
CA GLY A 44 8.78 1.88 5.30
C GLY A 44 7.35 1.73 4.78
N SER A 45 7.14 1.21 3.57
CA SER A 45 5.78 0.92 3.09
C SER A 45 5.71 -0.14 1.99
N VAL A 46 4.53 -0.74 1.86
CA VAL A 46 4.15 -1.68 0.79
C VAL A 46 4.41 -1.13 -0.62
N LYS A 47 4.47 0.19 -0.78
CA LYS A 47 4.68 0.86 -2.07
C LYS A 47 6.10 0.72 -2.61
N ASP A 48 7.05 0.31 -1.79
CA ASP A 48 8.43 0.06 -2.23
C ASP A 48 8.48 -1.05 -3.28
N ARG A 49 7.64 -2.08 -3.12
CA ARG A 49 7.52 -3.19 -4.09
C ARG A 49 7.04 -2.70 -5.44
N SER A 50 5.91 -1.99 -5.48
CA SER A 50 5.35 -1.50 -6.74
C SER A 50 6.22 -0.44 -7.40
N ALA A 51 6.82 0.48 -6.64
CA ALA A 51 7.74 1.47 -7.18
C ALA A 51 8.96 0.82 -7.83
N ALA A 52 9.56 -0.17 -7.15
CA ALA A 52 10.70 -0.90 -7.69
C ALA A 52 10.34 -1.72 -8.94
N ALA A 53 9.17 -2.36 -8.97
CA ALA A 53 8.71 -3.13 -10.11
C ALA A 53 8.49 -2.24 -11.34
N MET A 54 7.74 -1.15 -11.20
CA MET A 54 7.50 -0.19 -12.29
C MET A 54 8.81 0.36 -12.86
N ILE A 55 9.75 0.76 -12.00
CA ILE A 55 11.04 1.32 -12.45
C ILE A 55 11.91 0.24 -13.10
N LYS A 56 12.04 -0.95 -12.50
CA LYS A 56 12.84 -2.06 -13.07
C LYS A 56 12.28 -2.50 -14.42
N ALA A 57 10.97 -2.61 -14.55
CA ALA A 57 10.33 -2.97 -15.81
C ALA A 57 10.54 -1.90 -16.90
N ALA A 58 10.42 -0.61 -16.55
CA ALA A 58 10.69 0.48 -17.46
C ALA A 58 12.16 0.51 -17.95
N LEU A 59 13.11 0.20 -17.06
CA LEU A 59 14.52 0.02 -17.43
C LEU A 59 14.71 -1.16 -18.40
N ALA A 60 14.06 -2.30 -18.11
CA ALA A 60 14.14 -3.49 -18.93
C ALA A 60 13.54 -3.28 -20.33
N ARG A 61 12.45 -2.50 -20.43
CA ARG A 61 11.81 -2.13 -21.72
C ARG A 61 12.52 -1.00 -22.47
N GLY A 62 13.54 -0.37 -21.85
CA GLY A 62 14.25 0.78 -22.43
C GLY A 62 13.47 2.10 -22.38
N GLU A 63 12.36 2.17 -21.68
CA GLU A 63 11.58 3.40 -21.43
C GLU A 63 12.33 4.34 -20.47
N LEU A 64 13.09 3.75 -19.55
CA LEU A 64 14.09 4.44 -18.71
C LEU A 64 15.50 4.13 -19.22
N SER A 65 16.36 5.16 -19.30
CA SER A 65 17.75 5.05 -19.71
C SER A 65 18.59 6.09 -18.96
N PRO A 66 19.94 6.04 -19.03
CA PRO A 66 20.77 7.08 -18.42
C PRO A 66 20.31 8.49 -18.82
N GLY A 67 20.13 9.34 -17.82
CA GLY A 67 19.60 10.70 -17.99
C GLY A 67 18.07 10.83 -18.06
N SER A 68 17.32 9.73 -17.95
CA SER A 68 15.87 9.79 -17.80
C SER A 68 15.46 10.29 -16.41
N THR A 69 14.34 10.99 -16.33
CA THR A 69 13.73 11.46 -15.08
C THR A 69 12.48 10.64 -14.78
N VAL A 70 12.39 10.09 -13.59
CA VAL A 70 11.16 9.46 -13.08
C VAL A 70 10.26 10.54 -12.51
N VAL A 71 9.00 10.58 -12.95
CA VAL A 71 7.99 11.53 -12.45
C VAL A 71 6.85 10.74 -11.80
N GLY A 72 6.45 11.15 -10.61
CA GLY A 72 5.27 10.62 -9.92
C GLY A 72 4.36 11.70 -9.39
N ALA A 73 3.05 11.48 -9.45
CA ALA A 73 2.06 12.33 -8.80
C ALA A 73 1.57 11.64 -7.52
N SER A 74 2.10 12.03 -6.36
CA SER A 74 1.68 11.41 -5.08
C SER A 74 2.13 12.23 -3.87
N ALA A 75 1.18 12.52 -2.99
CA ALA A 75 1.44 13.08 -1.66
C ALA A 75 1.74 12.02 -0.59
N GLY A 76 1.55 10.73 -0.90
CA GLY A 76 1.63 9.63 0.05
C GLY A 76 2.85 8.73 -0.13
N ASN A 77 2.69 7.48 0.32
CA ASN A 77 3.75 6.47 0.30
C ASN A 77 4.28 6.15 -1.10
N ALA A 78 3.45 6.23 -2.15
CA ALA A 78 3.91 6.00 -3.52
C ALA A 78 5.00 7.01 -3.94
N GLY A 79 4.83 8.29 -3.62
CA GLY A 79 5.85 9.31 -3.88
C GLY A 79 7.14 9.06 -3.11
N LEU A 80 7.03 8.72 -1.81
CA LEU A 80 8.20 8.38 -0.98
C LEU A 80 8.93 7.16 -1.51
N SER A 81 8.20 6.10 -1.89
CA SER A 81 8.81 4.88 -2.43
C SER A 81 9.47 5.11 -3.78
N LEU A 82 8.87 5.93 -4.67
CA LEU A 82 9.53 6.35 -5.91
C LEU A 82 10.83 7.09 -5.63
N ALA A 83 10.82 8.05 -4.70
CA ALA A 83 12.03 8.79 -4.33
C ALA A 83 13.11 7.86 -3.74
N THR A 84 12.73 6.91 -2.87
CA THR A 84 13.63 5.93 -2.26
C THR A 84 14.27 5.03 -3.33
N VAL A 85 13.46 4.48 -4.23
CA VAL A 85 13.94 3.57 -5.29
C VAL A 85 14.82 4.32 -6.28
N CYS A 86 14.42 5.54 -6.69
CA CYS A 86 15.24 6.38 -7.56
C CYS A 86 16.58 6.72 -6.93
N ALA A 87 16.62 7.07 -5.64
CA ALA A 87 17.85 7.32 -4.91
C ALA A 87 18.77 6.09 -4.91
N ALA A 88 18.21 4.89 -4.66
CA ALA A 88 18.97 3.64 -4.68
C ALA A 88 19.54 3.28 -6.06
N LEU A 89 18.89 3.72 -7.14
CA LEU A 89 19.29 3.48 -8.53
C LEU A 89 20.07 4.65 -9.17
N GLY A 90 20.26 5.76 -8.45
CA GLY A 90 20.90 6.96 -8.99
C GLY A 90 20.11 7.64 -10.11
N LEU A 91 18.78 7.52 -10.09
CA LEU A 91 17.88 8.11 -11.08
C LEU A 91 17.32 9.45 -10.59
N PRO A 92 17.27 10.49 -11.44
CA PRO A 92 16.55 11.72 -11.13
C PRO A 92 15.06 11.44 -10.88
N CYS A 93 14.51 12.02 -9.79
CA CYS A 93 13.12 11.85 -9.41
C CYS A 93 12.43 13.21 -9.23
N VAL A 94 11.23 13.34 -9.77
CA VAL A 94 10.34 14.50 -9.56
C VAL A 94 9.03 14.01 -8.99
N ILE A 95 8.62 14.58 -7.86
CA ILE A 95 7.33 14.30 -7.25
C ILE A 95 6.45 15.55 -7.32
N VAL A 96 5.33 15.42 -8.02
CA VAL A 96 4.27 16.44 -8.10
C VAL A 96 3.24 16.13 -7.03
N LEU A 97 2.89 17.11 -6.21
CA LEU A 97 1.96 16.92 -5.11
C LEU A 97 1.15 18.21 -4.81
N PRO A 98 0.01 18.09 -4.11
CA PRO A 98 -0.74 19.26 -3.66
C PRO A 98 0.08 20.19 -2.74
N ASP A 99 -0.07 21.49 -2.90
CA ASP A 99 0.58 22.51 -2.07
C ASP A 99 0.09 22.54 -0.61
N THR A 100 -0.98 21.81 -0.32
CA THR A 100 -1.52 21.58 1.03
C THR A 100 -0.79 20.48 1.80
N VAL A 101 0.16 19.78 1.18
CA VAL A 101 0.94 18.71 1.83
C VAL A 101 1.89 19.31 2.87
N ASP A 102 1.96 18.68 4.02
CA ASP A 102 2.76 19.16 5.14
C ASP A 102 4.27 19.25 4.83
N ALA A 103 4.94 20.18 5.51
CA ALA A 103 6.36 20.47 5.27
C ALA A 103 7.30 19.31 5.61
N LEU A 104 6.94 18.44 6.58
CA LEU A 104 7.75 17.27 6.95
C LEU A 104 7.77 16.25 5.82
N ARG A 105 6.63 16.01 5.18
CA ARG A 105 6.53 15.11 4.04
C ARG A 105 7.32 15.61 2.83
N ILE A 106 7.25 16.93 2.56
CA ILE A 106 8.08 17.57 1.52
C ILE A 106 9.57 17.44 1.86
N ALA A 107 9.95 17.70 3.11
CA ALA A 107 11.32 17.56 3.58
C ALA A 107 11.82 16.11 3.45
N HIS A 108 10.97 15.14 3.74
CA HIS A 108 11.30 13.70 3.59
C HIS A 108 11.63 13.35 2.13
N LEU A 109 10.79 13.75 1.17
CA LEU A 109 11.05 13.55 -0.26
C LEU A 109 12.38 14.19 -0.71
N LYS A 110 12.62 15.43 -0.29
CA LYS A 110 13.86 16.15 -0.59
C LYS A 110 15.12 15.50 0.00
N ARG A 111 14.99 14.79 1.13
CA ARG A 111 16.11 14.03 1.73
C ARG A 111 16.56 12.86 0.86
N TYR A 112 15.67 12.27 0.07
CA TYR A 112 16.01 11.28 -0.95
C TYR A 112 16.53 11.90 -2.26
N GLY A 113 16.65 13.23 -2.33
CA GLY A 113 17.12 13.93 -3.53
C GLY A 113 16.04 14.19 -4.57
N ALA A 114 14.77 13.93 -4.25
CA ALA A 114 13.68 14.21 -5.19
C ALA A 114 13.45 15.72 -5.34
N GLU A 115 13.26 16.17 -6.57
CA GLU A 115 12.67 17.47 -6.88
C GLU A 115 11.18 17.41 -6.51
N VAL A 116 10.70 18.37 -5.73
CA VAL A 116 9.29 18.43 -5.33
C VAL A 116 8.64 19.65 -5.96
N ILE A 117 7.56 19.42 -6.71
CA ILE A 117 6.73 20.46 -7.32
C ILE A 117 5.38 20.46 -6.60
N ALA A 118 5.19 21.44 -5.73
CA ALA A 118 3.95 21.64 -4.99
C ALA A 118 3.05 22.62 -5.75
N VAL A 119 1.82 22.19 -6.07
CA VAL A 119 0.84 22.96 -6.88
C VAL A 119 -0.57 22.69 -6.38
N PRO A 120 -1.59 23.50 -6.73
CA PRO A 120 -2.98 23.19 -6.42
C PRO A 120 -3.36 21.77 -6.87
N ALA A 121 -4.15 21.06 -6.04
CA ALA A 121 -4.43 19.64 -6.22
C ALA A 121 -5.01 19.30 -7.61
N ASP A 122 -5.89 20.14 -8.12
CA ASP A 122 -6.52 20.01 -9.44
C ASP A 122 -5.56 20.22 -10.62
N THR A 123 -4.39 20.81 -10.39
CA THR A 123 -3.37 21.07 -11.42
C THR A 123 -2.27 19.99 -11.47
N CYS A 124 -2.17 19.10 -10.50
CA CYS A 124 -1.11 18.09 -10.43
C CYS A 124 -0.99 17.27 -11.74
N ALA A 125 -2.10 16.80 -12.29
CA ALA A 125 -2.12 16.01 -13.52
C ALA A 125 -1.61 16.82 -14.73
N SER A 126 -2.02 18.08 -14.86
CA SER A 126 -1.58 18.95 -15.95
C SER A 126 -0.09 19.28 -15.88
N VAL A 127 0.46 19.40 -14.66
CA VAL A 127 1.90 19.60 -14.45
C VAL A 127 2.68 18.36 -14.87
N VAL A 128 2.23 17.14 -14.53
CA VAL A 128 2.84 15.89 -15.01
C VAL A 128 2.85 15.83 -16.53
N GLU A 129 1.75 16.15 -17.20
CA GLU A 129 1.67 16.19 -18.66
C GLU A 129 2.57 17.27 -19.27
N SER A 130 2.73 18.41 -18.62
CA SER A 130 3.69 19.44 -19.04
C SER A 130 5.13 18.95 -18.93
N LEU A 131 5.49 18.25 -17.85
CA LEU A 131 6.83 17.67 -17.67
C LEU A 131 7.17 16.66 -18.77
N LYS A 132 6.21 15.81 -19.19
CA LYS A 132 6.38 14.90 -20.33
C LYS A 132 6.76 15.64 -21.64
N LYS A 133 6.22 16.84 -21.83
CA LYS A 133 6.44 17.62 -23.07
C LYS A 133 7.70 18.47 -23.04
N THR A 134 8.10 18.93 -21.85
CA THR A 134 9.17 19.91 -21.67
C THR A 134 10.51 19.34 -21.27
N ARG A 135 10.52 18.15 -20.62
CA ARG A 135 11.74 17.44 -20.22
C ARG A 135 12.06 16.32 -21.20
N ILE A 136 13.34 16.12 -21.43
CA ILE A 136 13.84 15.02 -22.27
C ILE A 136 13.83 13.74 -21.44
N LYS A 137 13.34 12.62 -22.02
CA LYS A 137 13.36 11.28 -21.39
C LYS A 137 12.66 11.23 -20.03
N VAL A 138 11.36 11.46 -20.01
CA VAL A 138 10.51 11.33 -18.81
C VAL A 138 9.80 9.99 -18.82
N PHE A 139 9.90 9.26 -17.72
CA PHE A 139 9.04 8.14 -17.39
C PHE A 139 8.07 8.55 -16.28
N VAL A 140 6.77 8.39 -16.49
CA VAL A 140 5.76 8.64 -15.46
C VAL A 140 5.35 7.33 -14.83
N ALA A 141 5.66 7.18 -13.53
CA ALA A 141 5.25 6.03 -12.74
C ALA A 141 3.84 6.27 -12.19
N ASP A 142 2.84 5.68 -12.82
CA ASP A 142 1.44 5.79 -12.41
C ASP A 142 0.95 4.48 -11.77
N GLN A 143 0.86 4.47 -10.43
CA GLN A 143 0.41 3.31 -9.66
C GLN A 143 -1.05 2.88 -9.95
N PHE A 144 -1.86 3.71 -10.60
CA PHE A 144 -3.27 3.41 -10.84
C PHE A 144 -3.52 2.71 -12.18
N THR A 145 -2.56 2.79 -13.10
CA THR A 145 -2.68 2.27 -14.47
C THR A 145 -1.57 1.30 -14.87
N ASP A 146 -0.42 1.30 -14.17
CA ASP A 146 0.73 0.44 -14.49
C ASP A 146 0.53 -0.97 -13.92
N GLU A 147 0.44 -1.97 -14.80
CA GLU A 147 0.24 -3.39 -14.47
C GLU A 147 1.41 -4.00 -13.67
N GLU A 148 2.58 -3.37 -13.66
CA GLU A 148 3.69 -3.79 -12.80
C GLU A 148 3.39 -3.57 -11.31
N ASN A 149 2.41 -2.72 -10.97
CA ASN A 149 1.98 -2.54 -9.59
C ASN A 149 1.33 -3.81 -9.03
N PRO A 150 0.25 -4.40 -9.59
CA PRO A 150 -0.26 -5.67 -9.11
C PRO A 150 0.73 -6.82 -9.31
N ALA A 151 1.48 -6.86 -10.40
CA ALA A 151 2.48 -7.90 -10.67
C ALA A 151 3.55 -8.00 -9.56
N ALA A 152 3.99 -6.87 -9.00
CA ALA A 152 4.91 -6.83 -7.86
C ALA A 152 4.35 -7.59 -6.63
N HIS A 153 3.05 -7.63 -6.48
CA HIS A 153 2.38 -8.25 -5.34
C HIS A 153 2.05 -9.74 -5.53
N HIS A 154 2.31 -10.33 -6.71
CA HIS A 154 2.36 -11.78 -6.86
C HIS A 154 3.43 -12.37 -5.92
N GLN A 155 4.59 -11.70 -5.77
CA GLN A 155 5.60 -12.10 -4.80
C GLN A 155 5.05 -12.04 -3.37
N THR A 156 4.32 -10.98 -2.99
CA THR A 156 3.71 -10.85 -1.67
C THR A 156 2.72 -11.99 -1.40
N GLY A 157 1.91 -12.36 -2.38
CA GLY A 157 1.00 -13.52 -2.31
C GLY A 157 1.74 -14.84 -2.14
N ALA A 158 2.83 -15.05 -2.90
CA ALA A 158 3.67 -16.24 -2.77
C ALA A 158 4.35 -16.34 -1.40
N GLU A 159 4.82 -15.21 -0.85
CA GLU A 159 5.35 -15.14 0.52
C GLU A 159 4.28 -15.53 1.55
N LEU A 160 3.05 -15.01 1.41
CA LEU A 160 1.93 -15.35 2.29
C LEU A 160 1.61 -16.85 2.26
N LEU A 161 1.56 -17.47 1.07
CA LEU A 161 1.34 -18.91 0.92
C LEU A 161 2.44 -19.73 1.60
N ARG A 162 3.70 -19.32 1.49
CA ARG A 162 4.83 -19.99 2.13
C ARG A 162 4.81 -19.84 3.65
N GLN A 163 4.40 -18.66 4.16
CA GLN A 163 4.41 -18.32 5.58
C GLN A 163 3.18 -18.84 6.34
N VAL A 164 2.02 -18.92 5.69
CA VAL A 164 0.74 -19.28 6.30
C VAL A 164 0.25 -20.65 5.85
N GLY A 165 0.53 -21.03 4.61
CA GLY A 165 -0.01 -22.23 3.96
C GLY A 165 -1.42 -21.96 3.40
N GLN A 166 -2.44 -22.53 4.04
CA GLN A 166 -3.84 -22.30 3.66
C GLN A 166 -4.30 -20.90 4.12
N ILE A 167 -4.90 -20.14 3.22
CA ILE A 167 -5.49 -18.81 3.49
C ILE A 167 -6.97 -18.86 3.15
N ASP A 168 -7.83 -18.61 4.14
CA ASP A 168 -9.28 -18.65 3.96
C ASP A 168 -9.88 -17.26 3.72
N TYR A 169 -9.26 -16.23 4.30
CA TYR A 169 -9.67 -14.84 4.14
C TYR A 169 -8.44 -13.96 3.94
N LEU A 170 -8.44 -13.18 2.85
CA LEU A 170 -7.45 -12.14 2.57
C LEU A 170 -8.13 -10.78 2.63
N VAL A 171 -7.75 -9.95 3.59
CA VAL A 171 -8.35 -8.65 3.87
C VAL A 171 -7.33 -7.55 3.66
N ALA A 172 -7.58 -6.59 2.76
CA ALA A 172 -6.67 -5.46 2.59
C ALA A 172 -7.38 -4.17 2.18
N GLY A 173 -6.81 -3.04 2.59
CA GLY A 173 -7.25 -1.72 2.16
C GLY A 173 -6.96 -1.46 0.69
N VAL A 174 -7.91 -0.83 -0.02
CA VAL A 174 -7.76 -0.50 -1.44
C VAL A 174 -7.43 0.97 -1.61
N GLY A 175 -6.16 1.24 -1.94
CA GLY A 175 -5.68 2.51 -2.49
C GLY A 175 -5.57 2.42 -4.01
N SER A 176 -4.41 2.06 -4.56
CA SER A 176 -4.27 1.75 -5.99
C SER A 176 -4.89 0.40 -6.38
N GLY A 177 -5.13 -0.47 -5.42
CA GLY A 177 -5.64 -1.82 -5.69
C GLY A 177 -4.57 -2.88 -5.96
N GLY A 178 -3.35 -2.48 -6.34
CA GLY A 178 -2.30 -3.42 -6.75
C GLY A 178 -1.97 -4.47 -5.70
N THR A 179 -1.87 -4.09 -4.42
CA THR A 179 -1.56 -5.03 -3.33
C THR A 179 -2.62 -6.13 -3.21
N LEU A 180 -3.90 -5.74 -3.15
CA LEU A 180 -4.97 -6.73 -3.02
C LEU A 180 -5.10 -7.59 -4.27
N THR A 181 -5.03 -6.98 -5.47
CA THR A 181 -5.08 -7.68 -6.76
C THR A 181 -3.99 -8.73 -6.85
N GLY A 182 -2.72 -8.33 -6.77
CA GLY A 182 -1.61 -9.27 -6.98
C GLY A 182 -1.54 -10.35 -5.90
N CYS A 183 -1.77 -10.00 -4.62
CA CYS A 183 -1.84 -11.01 -3.57
C CYS A 183 -2.99 -12.01 -3.81
N ALA A 184 -4.18 -11.51 -4.15
CA ALA A 184 -5.36 -12.34 -4.33
C ALA A 184 -5.26 -13.26 -5.55
N GLU A 185 -4.74 -12.78 -6.67
CA GLU A 185 -4.48 -13.59 -7.86
C GLU A 185 -3.57 -14.77 -7.52
N GLN A 186 -2.45 -14.50 -6.85
CA GLN A 186 -1.50 -15.54 -6.45
C GLN A 186 -2.10 -16.49 -5.39
N VAL A 187 -2.85 -15.97 -4.41
CA VAL A 187 -3.46 -16.78 -3.36
C VAL A 187 -4.56 -17.69 -3.92
N LYS A 188 -5.47 -17.16 -4.76
CA LYS A 188 -6.56 -17.97 -5.33
C LYS A 188 -6.10 -19.08 -6.28
N MET A 189 -4.90 -18.97 -6.87
CA MET A 189 -4.32 -20.08 -7.63
C MET A 189 -4.03 -21.33 -6.77
N HIS A 190 -3.77 -21.15 -5.48
CA HIS A 190 -3.42 -22.23 -4.55
C HIS A 190 -4.52 -22.50 -3.50
N CYS A 191 -5.29 -21.48 -3.16
CA CYS A 191 -6.41 -21.51 -2.23
C CYS A 191 -7.65 -20.95 -2.96
N PRO A 192 -8.28 -21.69 -3.88
CA PRO A 192 -9.37 -21.17 -4.73
C PRO A 192 -10.60 -20.71 -3.93
N ASP A 193 -10.83 -21.30 -2.76
CA ASP A 193 -11.93 -20.94 -1.86
C ASP A 193 -11.60 -19.74 -0.95
N CYS A 194 -10.41 -19.14 -1.07
CA CYS A 194 -10.05 -17.96 -0.30
C CYS A 194 -11.01 -16.80 -0.62
N ARG A 195 -11.62 -16.23 0.40
CA ARG A 195 -12.47 -15.04 0.26
C ARG A 195 -11.61 -13.77 0.32
N VAL A 196 -11.64 -13.02 -0.76
CA VAL A 196 -10.91 -11.76 -0.93
C VAL A 196 -11.80 -10.59 -0.54
N ILE A 197 -11.37 -9.83 0.47
CA ILE A 197 -12.16 -8.77 1.07
C ILE A 197 -11.43 -7.44 0.90
N ALA A 198 -12.04 -6.57 0.08
CA ALA A 198 -11.58 -5.21 -0.10
C ALA A 198 -12.06 -4.31 1.05
N VAL A 199 -11.22 -3.39 1.48
CA VAL A 199 -11.57 -2.41 2.52
C VAL A 199 -11.52 -1.00 1.94
N GLU A 200 -12.61 -0.26 2.13
CA GLU A 200 -12.74 1.13 1.73
C GLU A 200 -13.26 2.01 2.87
N PRO A 201 -13.02 3.33 2.85
CA PRO A 201 -13.59 4.25 3.82
C PRO A 201 -15.11 4.34 3.71
N PHE A 202 -15.81 4.31 4.83
CA PHE A 202 -17.28 4.50 4.87
C PHE A 202 -17.71 5.83 4.25
N ALA A 203 -16.89 6.87 4.40
CA ALA A 203 -17.16 8.21 3.85
C ALA A 203 -16.92 8.31 2.33
N SER A 204 -16.25 7.32 1.71
CA SER A 204 -15.95 7.30 0.27
C SER A 204 -16.13 5.87 -0.29
N PRO A 205 -17.39 5.34 -0.27
CA PRO A 205 -17.66 3.93 -0.54
C PRO A 205 -17.81 3.64 -2.04
N VAL A 206 -16.81 3.99 -2.83
CA VAL A 206 -16.85 3.94 -4.31
C VAL A 206 -16.90 2.50 -4.84
N LEU A 207 -16.16 1.57 -4.21
CA LEU A 207 -16.18 0.16 -4.59
C LEU A 207 -17.53 -0.50 -4.32
N SER A 208 -18.28 0.01 -3.34
CA SER A 208 -19.67 -0.40 -3.04
C SER A 208 -20.71 0.35 -3.85
N GLY A 209 -20.33 1.10 -4.89
CA GLY A 209 -21.25 1.84 -5.76
C GLY A 209 -21.75 3.18 -5.20
N GLY A 210 -21.11 3.70 -4.13
CA GLY A 210 -21.40 5.01 -3.56
C GLY A 210 -20.57 6.13 -4.20
N PHE A 211 -20.77 7.35 -3.68
CA PHE A 211 -20.05 8.53 -4.16
C PHE A 211 -18.72 8.75 -3.41
N PRO A 212 -17.70 9.35 -4.07
CA PRO A 212 -16.50 9.75 -3.40
C PRO A 212 -16.76 10.83 -2.34
N GLY A 213 -16.03 10.76 -1.23
CA GLY A 213 -16.12 11.72 -0.14
C GLY A 213 -14.78 11.90 0.57
N GLY A 214 -14.60 13.03 1.26
CA GLY A 214 -13.39 13.33 2.02
C GLY A 214 -13.28 12.44 3.28
N HIS A 215 -12.08 11.95 3.55
CA HIS A 215 -11.75 11.16 4.74
C HIS A 215 -10.25 11.25 5.08
N PRO A 216 -9.86 11.07 6.36
CA PRO A 216 -8.46 11.15 6.79
C PRO A 216 -7.71 9.81 6.68
N LEU A 217 -8.34 8.71 6.22
CA LEU A 217 -7.70 7.42 6.08
C LEU A 217 -6.72 7.42 4.90
N SER A 218 -5.52 7.96 5.12
CA SER A 218 -4.48 8.06 4.10
C SER A 218 -4.10 6.66 3.55
N GLY A 219 -3.89 6.57 2.24
CA GLY A 219 -3.44 5.35 1.56
C GLY A 219 -4.54 4.44 1.00
N ILE A 220 -5.81 4.68 1.33
CA ILE A 220 -6.97 3.95 0.79
C ILE A 220 -8.05 4.93 0.32
N GLY A 221 -9.02 4.45 -0.45
CA GLY A 221 -10.18 5.23 -0.89
C GLY A 221 -9.83 6.41 -1.81
N PRO A 222 -9.25 6.21 -3.00
CA PRO A 222 -8.78 7.30 -3.87
C PRO A 222 -9.93 8.12 -4.49
N GLY A 223 -11.19 7.74 -4.25
CA GLY A 223 -12.37 8.41 -4.80
C GLY A 223 -12.80 7.93 -6.19
N PHE A 224 -12.13 6.91 -6.72
CA PHE A 224 -12.47 6.23 -7.98
C PHE A 224 -12.07 4.76 -7.90
N VAL A 225 -12.53 3.95 -8.87
CA VAL A 225 -12.10 2.55 -9.02
C VAL A 225 -10.80 2.53 -9.83
N PRO A 226 -9.65 2.12 -9.24
CA PRO A 226 -8.38 2.08 -9.96
C PRO A 226 -8.40 1.07 -11.12
N GLN A 227 -7.72 1.39 -12.22
CA GLN A 227 -7.66 0.52 -13.40
C GLN A 227 -6.97 -0.82 -13.09
N VAL A 228 -5.92 -0.81 -12.27
CA VAL A 228 -5.16 -2.02 -11.88
C VAL A 228 -5.86 -2.87 -10.83
N LEU A 229 -7.01 -2.44 -10.31
CA LEU A 229 -7.81 -3.25 -9.39
C LEU A 229 -8.61 -4.30 -10.16
N ASN A 230 -8.31 -5.55 -9.95
CA ASN A 230 -9.13 -6.67 -10.44
C ASN A 230 -10.40 -6.81 -9.57
N THR A 231 -11.48 -6.15 -9.99
CA THR A 231 -12.75 -6.18 -9.25
C THR A 231 -13.44 -7.54 -9.30
N TYR A 232 -13.14 -8.39 -10.27
CA TYR A 232 -13.74 -9.73 -10.42
C TYR A 232 -13.24 -10.74 -9.38
N ILE A 233 -12.10 -10.45 -8.75
CA ILE A 233 -11.52 -11.33 -7.73
C ILE A 233 -12.07 -11.04 -6.32
N LEU A 234 -12.80 -9.93 -6.16
CA LEU A 234 -13.34 -9.50 -4.88
C LEU A 234 -14.61 -10.28 -4.52
N ASP A 235 -14.61 -10.90 -3.35
CA ASP A 235 -15.79 -11.61 -2.83
C ASP A 235 -16.65 -10.71 -1.94
N GLU A 236 -16.04 -9.69 -1.31
CA GLU A 236 -16.74 -8.77 -0.39
C GLU A 236 -16.03 -7.42 -0.33
N VAL A 237 -16.80 -6.35 -0.08
CA VAL A 237 -16.27 -5.01 0.22
C VAL A 237 -16.75 -4.57 1.60
N ILE A 238 -15.82 -4.28 2.51
CA ILE A 238 -16.14 -3.80 3.87
C ILE A 238 -15.84 -2.30 3.96
N LYS A 239 -16.87 -1.54 4.32
CA LYS A 239 -16.77 -0.10 4.60
C LYS A 239 -16.38 0.14 6.04
N VAL A 240 -15.26 0.85 6.27
CA VAL A 240 -14.74 1.13 7.62
C VAL A 240 -14.92 2.59 7.97
N LYS A 241 -15.50 2.86 9.15
CA LYS A 241 -15.62 4.21 9.69
C LYS A 241 -14.28 4.70 10.22
N THR A 242 -13.96 5.98 10.00
CA THR A 242 -12.73 6.60 10.49
C THR A 242 -12.46 6.35 11.98
N PRO A 243 -13.41 6.54 12.92
CA PRO A 243 -13.15 6.28 14.34
C PRO A 243 -12.75 4.82 14.63
N ASP A 244 -13.31 3.85 13.90
CA ASP A 244 -12.96 2.45 14.10
C ASP A 244 -11.54 2.15 13.60
N ALA A 245 -11.17 2.70 12.44
CA ALA A 245 -9.82 2.57 11.91
C ALA A 245 -8.78 3.18 12.88
N LEU A 246 -8.99 4.41 13.34
CA LEU A 246 -8.06 5.09 14.23
C LEU A 246 -7.94 4.40 15.59
N ARG A 247 -9.05 3.92 16.15
CA ARG A 247 -9.03 3.10 17.38
C ARG A 247 -8.17 1.85 17.20
N LEU A 248 -8.35 1.11 16.09
CA LEU A 248 -7.57 -0.10 15.83
C LEU A 248 -6.09 0.22 15.55
N THR A 249 -5.77 1.37 14.94
CA THR A 249 -4.39 1.86 14.81
C THR A 249 -3.73 2.05 16.17
N ALA A 250 -4.42 2.74 17.09
CA ALA A 250 -3.92 2.98 18.44
C ALA A 250 -3.80 1.68 19.28
N ASP A 251 -4.78 0.80 19.18
CA ASP A 251 -4.78 -0.47 19.90
C ASP A 251 -3.72 -1.44 19.38
N LEU A 252 -3.43 -1.43 18.07
CA LEU A 252 -2.33 -2.19 17.48
C LEU A 252 -0.99 -1.78 18.10
N ALA A 253 -0.74 -0.48 18.24
CA ALA A 253 0.47 0.01 18.90
C ALA A 253 0.54 -0.38 20.38
N ARG A 254 -0.57 -0.22 21.13
CA ARG A 254 -0.62 -0.50 22.57
C ARG A 254 -0.61 -1.99 22.93
N MET A 255 -1.23 -2.82 22.09
CA MET A 255 -1.39 -4.23 22.39
C MET A 255 -0.29 -5.10 21.76
N GLU A 256 0.14 -4.79 20.53
CA GLU A 256 1.10 -5.61 19.80
C GLU A 256 2.46 -4.92 19.60
N GLY A 257 2.60 -3.65 20.01
CA GLY A 257 3.84 -2.88 19.85
C GLY A 257 4.12 -2.45 18.40
N LEU A 258 3.11 -2.50 17.54
CA LEU A 258 3.22 -2.15 16.12
C LEU A 258 2.62 -0.76 15.86
N LEU A 259 3.48 0.23 15.66
CA LEU A 259 3.08 1.56 15.23
C LEU A 259 2.93 1.58 13.72
N CYS A 260 1.69 1.56 13.23
CA CYS A 260 1.35 1.55 11.80
C CYS A 260 0.45 2.73 11.44
N GLY A 261 0.31 2.99 10.13
CA GLY A 261 -0.55 4.07 9.63
C GLY A 261 -2.05 3.77 9.70
N PRO A 262 -2.92 4.76 9.44
CA PRO A 262 -4.38 4.65 9.58
C PRO A 262 -5.01 3.64 8.61
N SER A 263 -4.40 3.40 7.45
CA SER A 263 -4.84 2.35 6.52
C SER A 263 -4.67 0.94 7.09
N SER A 264 -3.66 0.73 7.94
CA SER A 264 -3.47 -0.51 8.70
C SER A 264 -4.62 -0.72 9.69
N GLY A 265 -5.02 0.33 10.40
CA GLY A 265 -6.18 0.30 11.30
C GLY A 265 -7.48 0.00 10.58
N ALA A 266 -7.67 0.55 9.38
CA ALA A 266 -8.84 0.27 8.56
C ALA A 266 -8.87 -1.21 8.11
N ALA A 267 -7.76 -1.73 7.59
CA ALA A 267 -7.64 -3.13 7.20
C ALA A 267 -7.88 -4.06 8.41
N LEU A 268 -7.33 -3.69 9.57
CA LEU A 268 -7.49 -4.43 10.82
C LEU A 268 -8.94 -4.39 11.34
N ALA A 269 -9.65 -3.26 11.23
CA ALA A 269 -11.06 -3.17 11.62
C ALA A 269 -11.93 -4.15 10.81
N ALA A 270 -11.69 -4.23 9.51
CA ALA A 270 -12.34 -5.21 8.65
C ALA A 270 -11.94 -6.65 9.01
N ALA A 271 -10.64 -6.91 9.22
CA ALA A 271 -10.15 -8.24 9.62
C ALA A 271 -10.73 -8.70 10.96
N VAL A 272 -10.89 -7.81 11.94
CA VAL A 272 -11.58 -8.10 13.21
C VAL A 272 -13.04 -8.49 12.95
N SER A 273 -13.76 -7.75 12.09
CA SER A 273 -15.15 -8.08 11.77
C SER A 273 -15.29 -9.48 11.14
N VAL A 274 -14.34 -9.87 10.29
CA VAL A 274 -14.27 -11.20 9.68
C VAL A 274 -13.90 -12.27 10.72
N ALA A 275 -12.84 -12.03 11.49
CA ALA A 275 -12.35 -13.00 12.48
C ALA A 275 -13.32 -13.25 13.65
N ARG A 276 -14.36 -12.43 13.80
CA ARG A 276 -15.46 -12.62 14.77
C ARG A 276 -16.62 -13.45 14.24
N ARG A 277 -16.67 -13.72 12.93
CA ARG A 277 -17.72 -14.55 12.33
C ARG A 277 -17.57 -15.99 12.80
N SER A 278 -18.67 -16.65 13.09
CA SER A 278 -18.66 -18.06 13.54
C SER A 278 -17.99 -18.98 12.49
N GLU A 279 -18.20 -18.69 11.22
CA GLU A 279 -17.61 -19.43 10.10
C GLU A 279 -16.09 -19.23 9.95
N ALA A 280 -15.50 -18.26 10.64
CA ALA A 280 -14.05 -18.05 10.66
C ALA A 280 -13.33 -18.92 11.70
N ALA A 281 -14.06 -19.67 12.55
CA ALA A 281 -13.45 -20.53 13.53
C ALA A 281 -12.52 -21.57 12.88
N GLY A 282 -11.26 -21.61 13.33
CA GLY A 282 -10.23 -22.51 12.80
C GLY A 282 -9.69 -22.12 11.40
N LYS A 283 -10.11 -21.00 10.84
CA LYS A 283 -9.68 -20.52 9.54
C LYS A 283 -8.58 -19.45 9.63
N ALA A 284 -7.77 -19.33 8.59
CA ALA A 284 -6.74 -18.32 8.49
C ALA A 284 -7.30 -17.01 7.94
N VAL A 285 -7.32 -15.98 8.79
CA VAL A 285 -7.67 -14.59 8.42
C VAL A 285 -6.40 -13.79 8.31
N VAL A 286 -6.04 -13.40 7.09
CA VAL A 286 -4.82 -12.65 6.77
C VAL A 286 -5.17 -11.20 6.44
N THR A 287 -4.41 -10.25 6.99
CA THR A 287 -4.48 -8.84 6.63
C THR A 287 -3.11 -8.27 6.30
N VAL A 288 -3.06 -7.12 5.62
CA VAL A 288 -1.81 -6.42 5.29
C VAL A 288 -1.73 -5.13 6.10
N LEU A 289 -0.59 -4.89 6.74
CA LEU A 289 -0.26 -3.63 7.43
C LEU A 289 0.72 -2.84 6.54
N PRO A 290 0.23 -1.83 5.79
CA PRO A 290 0.95 -1.30 4.64
C PRO A 290 2.15 -0.41 4.97
N ASP A 291 2.13 0.31 6.10
CA ASP A 291 3.15 1.32 6.38
C ASP A 291 3.35 1.60 7.87
N MET A 292 4.49 2.24 8.17
CA MET A 292 4.87 2.68 9.51
C MET A 292 4.08 3.93 9.93
N GLY A 293 3.75 4.00 11.23
CA GLY A 293 2.95 5.05 11.83
C GLY A 293 3.71 6.36 12.11
N GLU A 294 5.04 6.34 12.14
CA GLU A 294 5.87 7.54 12.38
C GLU A 294 5.62 8.64 11.34
N ARG A 295 5.07 8.27 10.18
CA ARG A 295 4.71 9.21 9.10
C ARG A 295 3.49 10.06 9.42
N TYR A 296 2.77 9.75 10.50
CA TYR A 296 1.47 10.31 10.86
C TYR A 296 1.46 10.90 12.28
N LEU A 297 2.63 11.04 12.94
CA LEU A 297 2.72 11.55 14.32
C LEU A 297 2.33 13.02 14.48
N ASN A 298 2.29 13.77 13.39
CA ASN A 298 1.82 15.15 13.33
C ASN A 298 0.35 15.27 12.92
N GLU A 299 -0.34 14.16 12.69
CA GLU A 299 -1.77 14.14 12.38
C GLU A 299 -2.54 13.90 13.69
N ASP A 300 -3.54 14.73 13.97
CA ASP A 300 -4.41 14.59 15.16
C ASP A 300 -5.40 13.43 14.95
N PHE A 301 -5.10 12.25 15.48
CA PHE A 301 -6.02 11.13 15.63
C PHE A 301 -5.87 10.33 16.92
#